data_e407235a03d764a9088f08e324269388
#
_entry.id   e407235a03d764a9088f08e324269388
#
_cell.length_a   1.000
_cell.length_b   1.000
_cell.length_c   1.000
_cell.angle_alpha   90.00
_cell.angle_beta   90.00
_cell.angle_gamma   90.00
#
_symmetry.space_group_name_H-M   'P 1'
#
loop_
_entity.id
_entity.type
_entity.pdbx_description
1 polymer ?
#
loop_
_entity_poly.entity_id
_entity_poly.type
_entity_poly.pdbx_seq_one_letter_code
_entity_poly.pdbx_strand_id
1 'polypeptide(L)'
;MRCRRLAYLWALVMLLTLSPANAAAKPGTSWAQAELETVVAVGIMAKAAAARPNTPLTRGELDTIVAGLTHTEVAASPSPTAKVTMAALDARLVAALGLTDSAKLFTQAAKTAGLAPLSRFGTEAVARLLGLRTNHPAGLDKLELSPGEPATRAEAAYSAARILHLGETDTQRIQELAASFVLPTVTPWQKKVLTTAVRFIGFPYVWAGESESKASPFGPQVHGGFDCSGFVWRVYKVEQYAEGGTLPEMLQGRTTYAMSGEVPAAKRVPFAKLQPADLLFFGAKGPKSKPAQVDHMGIYLGNGWFIHSSSYGVAVAPLSGWYEKRFAWGRRPLLEAGLVSPA
;
A
#
# COMPACT_ATOMS: atom_id res chain seq x y z
N MET A 1 45.12 -32.34 -31.71
CA MET A 1 44.52 -32.13 -30.37
C MET A 1 43.25 -31.27 -30.52
N ARG A 2 42.07 -31.91 -30.42
CA ARG A 2 40.78 -31.26 -30.62
C ARG A 2 40.22 -30.89 -29.25
N CYS A 3 40.10 -29.59 -28.97
CA CYS A 3 39.45 -29.05 -27.75
C CYS A 3 37.95 -28.98 -27.99
N ARG A 4 37.18 -29.83 -27.27
CA ARG A 4 35.70 -29.81 -27.27
C ARG A 4 35.22 -28.66 -26.35
N ARG A 5 34.52 -27.69 -26.90
CA ARG A 5 33.78 -26.68 -26.14
C ARG A 5 32.45 -27.30 -25.69
N LEU A 6 32.27 -27.47 -24.39
CA LEU A 6 30.98 -27.78 -23.79
C LEU A 6 30.17 -26.48 -23.75
N ALA A 7 29.05 -26.44 -24.50
CA ALA A 7 28.04 -25.42 -24.39
C ALA A 7 27.06 -25.79 -23.27
N TYR A 8 27.05 -25.06 -22.17
CA TYR A 8 26.01 -25.16 -21.15
C TYR A 8 24.77 -24.46 -21.64
N LEU A 9 23.73 -25.23 -22.01
CA LEU A 9 22.37 -24.73 -22.19
C LEU A 9 21.78 -24.43 -20.80
N TRP A 10 21.62 -23.19 -20.47
CA TRP A 10 20.76 -22.75 -19.39
C TRP A 10 19.32 -22.76 -19.89
N ALA A 11 18.55 -23.77 -19.50
CA ALA A 11 17.12 -23.79 -19.67
C ALA A 11 16.49 -22.76 -18.71
N LEU A 12 16.06 -21.65 -19.29
CA LEU A 12 15.27 -20.62 -18.59
C LEU A 12 13.87 -21.19 -18.35
N VAL A 13 13.62 -21.73 -17.16
CA VAL A 13 12.29 -22.08 -16.71
C VAL A 13 11.56 -20.77 -16.40
N MET A 14 10.79 -20.27 -17.39
CA MET A 14 9.77 -19.26 -17.15
C MET A 14 8.67 -19.88 -16.29
N LEU A 15 8.72 -19.66 -14.99
CA LEU A 15 7.55 -19.78 -14.14
C LEU A 15 6.58 -18.66 -14.53
N LEU A 16 5.66 -18.99 -15.43
CA LEU A 16 4.41 -18.27 -15.62
C LEU A 16 3.65 -18.38 -14.30
N THR A 17 3.78 -17.37 -13.44
CA THR A 17 2.82 -17.15 -12.38
C THR A 17 1.50 -16.78 -13.03
N LEU A 18 0.69 -17.79 -13.35
CA LEU A 18 -0.72 -17.62 -13.60
C LEU A 18 -1.30 -17.00 -12.32
N SER A 19 -1.57 -15.69 -12.36
CA SER A 19 -2.52 -15.11 -11.42
C SER A 19 -3.78 -15.98 -11.48
N PRO A 20 -4.30 -16.49 -10.34
CA PRO A 20 -5.53 -17.24 -10.37
C PRO A 20 -6.57 -16.33 -11.01
N ALA A 21 -7.07 -16.73 -12.19
CA ALA A 21 -8.22 -16.11 -12.80
C ALA A 21 -9.29 -16.02 -11.71
N ASN A 22 -9.89 -14.84 -11.51
CA ASN A 22 -11.05 -14.63 -10.65
C ASN A 22 -12.14 -15.63 -11.04
N ALA A 23 -12.11 -16.82 -10.47
CA ALA A 23 -13.24 -17.72 -10.52
C ALA A 23 -14.36 -16.99 -9.81
N ALA A 24 -15.44 -16.68 -10.51
CA ALA A 24 -16.63 -16.08 -9.91
C ALA A 24 -17.03 -16.92 -8.70
N ALA A 25 -16.92 -16.34 -7.50
CA ALA A 25 -17.25 -17.05 -6.29
C ALA A 25 -18.73 -17.48 -6.33
N LYS A 26 -19.00 -18.67 -5.81
CA LYS A 26 -20.38 -19.14 -5.69
C LYS A 26 -21.17 -18.17 -4.79
N PRO A 27 -22.42 -17.83 -5.11
CA PRO A 27 -23.25 -17.00 -4.26
C PRO A 27 -23.24 -17.51 -2.82
N GLY A 28 -22.89 -16.64 -1.86
CA GLY A 28 -22.82 -16.97 -0.42
C GLY A 28 -21.45 -17.40 0.12
N THR A 29 -20.39 -17.45 -0.72
CA THR A 29 -19.01 -17.70 -0.22
C THR A 29 -18.31 -16.38 0.07
N SER A 30 -17.52 -16.33 1.16
CA SER A 30 -16.66 -15.19 1.49
C SER A 30 -15.56 -15.00 0.43
N TRP A 31 -15.14 -13.75 0.22
CA TRP A 31 -13.95 -13.44 -0.58
C TRP A 31 -12.67 -14.11 -0.03
N ALA A 32 -12.63 -14.35 1.30
CA ALA A 32 -11.52 -15.01 1.99
C ALA A 32 -11.83 -16.48 2.31
N GLN A 33 -12.64 -17.17 1.50
CA GLN A 33 -13.10 -18.54 1.82
C GLN A 33 -11.92 -19.52 1.97
N ALA A 34 -10.94 -19.46 1.09
CA ALA A 34 -9.78 -20.35 1.12
C ALA A 34 -8.90 -20.10 2.38
N GLU A 35 -8.75 -18.84 2.75
CA GLU A 35 -8.00 -18.44 3.94
C GLU A 35 -8.73 -18.83 5.23
N LEU A 36 -10.07 -18.69 5.26
CA LEU A 36 -10.91 -19.16 6.38
C LEU A 36 -10.78 -20.68 6.57
N GLU A 37 -10.82 -21.45 5.49
CA GLU A 37 -10.61 -22.89 5.54
C GLU A 37 -9.20 -23.23 6.03
N THR A 38 -8.17 -22.51 5.56
CA THR A 38 -6.79 -22.70 5.97
C THR A 38 -6.61 -22.47 7.48
N VAL A 39 -7.07 -21.34 8.02
CA VAL A 39 -6.89 -21.03 9.45
C VAL A 39 -7.72 -21.92 10.38
N VAL A 40 -8.85 -22.45 9.88
CA VAL A 40 -9.63 -23.47 10.61
C VAL A 40 -8.92 -24.81 10.62
N ALA A 41 -8.36 -25.24 9.47
CA ALA A 41 -7.66 -26.52 9.36
C ALA A 41 -6.44 -26.61 10.28
N VAL A 42 -5.72 -25.50 10.49
CA VAL A 42 -4.57 -25.43 11.42
C VAL A 42 -4.96 -25.06 12.86
N GLY A 43 -6.25 -24.90 13.16
CA GLY A 43 -6.74 -24.63 14.52
C GLY A 43 -6.57 -23.21 15.03
N ILE A 44 -6.19 -22.24 14.18
CA ILE A 44 -5.99 -20.83 14.55
C ILE A 44 -7.32 -20.09 14.73
N MET A 45 -8.37 -20.50 13.98
CA MET A 45 -9.72 -19.94 14.08
C MET A 45 -10.75 -21.04 14.27
N ALA A 46 -11.69 -20.83 15.19
CA ALA A 46 -12.80 -21.78 15.39
C ALA A 46 -13.74 -21.81 14.17
N LYS A 47 -14.19 -23.01 13.76
CA LYS A 47 -15.13 -23.20 12.64
C LYS A 47 -16.39 -22.34 12.76
N ALA A 48 -16.95 -22.20 13.97
CA ALA A 48 -18.12 -21.36 14.23
C ALA A 48 -17.87 -19.86 14.01
N ALA A 49 -16.62 -19.40 14.22
CA ALA A 49 -16.22 -18.03 13.91
C ALA A 49 -16.06 -17.83 12.39
N ALA A 50 -15.38 -18.76 11.72
CA ALA A 50 -15.17 -18.75 10.27
C ALA A 50 -16.49 -18.80 9.47
N ALA A 51 -17.53 -19.44 10.00
CA ALA A 51 -18.87 -19.49 9.39
C ALA A 51 -19.58 -18.11 9.35
N ARG A 52 -19.03 -17.09 10.01
CA ARG A 52 -19.55 -15.72 10.03
C ARG A 52 -18.46 -14.72 9.67
N PRO A 53 -17.94 -14.74 8.43
CA PRO A 53 -16.75 -14.01 7.99
C PRO A 53 -16.87 -12.49 8.14
N ASN A 54 -18.04 -11.92 7.90
CA ASN A 54 -18.30 -10.48 7.95
C ASN A 54 -18.60 -9.94 9.38
N THR A 55 -18.57 -10.80 10.39
CA THR A 55 -18.73 -10.36 11.78
C THR A 55 -17.45 -9.63 12.23
N PRO A 56 -17.59 -8.50 12.96
CA PRO A 56 -16.44 -7.83 13.55
C PRO A 56 -15.61 -8.75 14.43
N LEU A 57 -14.29 -8.72 14.24
CA LEU A 57 -13.34 -9.46 15.04
C LEU A 57 -13.31 -8.90 16.47
N THR A 58 -13.31 -9.79 17.45
CA THR A 58 -13.13 -9.40 18.86
C THR A 58 -11.67 -9.53 19.29
N ARG A 59 -11.33 -8.87 20.38
CA ARG A 59 -9.97 -8.92 20.95
C ARG A 59 -9.59 -10.35 21.37
N GLY A 60 -10.51 -11.09 22.00
CA GLY A 60 -10.25 -12.48 22.39
C GLY A 60 -10.02 -13.40 21.17
N GLU A 61 -10.77 -13.20 20.07
CA GLU A 61 -10.51 -13.93 18.82
C GLU A 61 -9.14 -13.58 18.23
N LEU A 62 -8.75 -12.30 18.24
CA LEU A 62 -7.41 -11.89 17.79
C LEU A 62 -6.31 -12.48 18.68
N ASP A 63 -6.49 -12.50 20.00
CA ASP A 63 -5.51 -13.09 20.92
C ASP A 63 -5.36 -14.61 20.65
N THR A 64 -6.45 -15.31 20.31
CA THR A 64 -6.42 -16.72 19.88
C THR A 64 -5.64 -16.88 18.55
N ILE A 65 -5.90 -16.02 17.58
CA ILE A 65 -5.19 -16.04 16.29
C ILE A 65 -3.69 -15.82 16.50
N VAL A 66 -3.32 -14.80 17.28
CA VAL A 66 -1.90 -14.48 17.57
C VAL A 66 -1.22 -15.64 18.29
N ALA A 67 -1.86 -16.21 19.32
CA ALA A 67 -1.32 -17.37 20.04
C ALA A 67 -1.09 -18.56 19.13
N GLY A 68 -2.04 -18.87 18.22
CA GLY A 68 -1.88 -19.91 17.22
C GLY A 68 -0.72 -19.65 16.24
N LEU A 69 -0.55 -18.42 15.78
CA LEU A 69 0.54 -18.02 14.89
C LEU A 69 1.93 -18.07 15.55
N THR A 70 2.00 -17.77 16.84
CA THR A 70 3.26 -17.71 17.62
C THR A 70 3.53 -18.97 18.41
N HIS A 71 2.63 -19.96 18.39
CA HIS A 71 2.71 -21.20 19.19
C HIS A 71 2.85 -20.91 20.70
N THR A 72 2.11 -19.91 21.18
CA THR A 72 2.10 -19.51 22.61
C THR A 72 0.72 -19.76 23.23
N GLU A 73 0.63 -19.67 24.54
CA GLU A 73 -0.67 -19.67 25.22
C GLU A 73 -1.47 -18.40 24.94
N VAL A 74 -2.80 -18.53 24.92
CA VAL A 74 -3.69 -17.38 24.72
C VAL A 74 -3.62 -16.46 25.93
N ALA A 75 -3.11 -15.24 25.74
CA ALA A 75 -3.08 -14.24 26.79
C ALA A 75 -4.51 -13.81 27.20
N ALA A 76 -4.75 -13.72 28.51
CA ALA A 76 -6.04 -13.24 29.01
C ALA A 76 -6.24 -11.76 28.62
N SER A 77 -7.30 -11.49 27.86
CA SER A 77 -7.67 -10.13 27.50
C SER A 77 -8.59 -9.51 28.55
N PRO A 78 -8.34 -8.28 29.01
CA PRO A 78 -9.23 -7.59 29.96
C PRO A 78 -10.59 -7.23 29.37
N SER A 79 -10.72 -7.26 28.04
CA SER A 79 -11.97 -6.96 27.32
C SER A 79 -12.11 -7.84 26.08
N PRO A 80 -12.33 -9.17 26.24
CA PRO A 80 -12.27 -10.13 25.14
C PRO A 80 -13.34 -9.91 24.07
N THR A 81 -14.47 -9.27 24.40
CA THR A 81 -15.58 -8.98 23.49
C THR A 81 -15.43 -7.65 22.75
N ALA A 82 -14.43 -6.81 23.10
CA ALA A 82 -14.19 -5.54 22.45
C ALA A 82 -13.81 -5.76 20.98
N LYS A 83 -14.38 -4.95 20.08
CA LYS A 83 -14.05 -4.97 18.66
C LYS A 83 -12.63 -4.49 18.40
N VAL A 84 -11.98 -5.05 17.40
CA VAL A 84 -10.62 -4.68 16.96
C VAL A 84 -10.75 -3.85 15.67
N THR A 85 -10.03 -2.73 15.58
CA THR A 85 -9.93 -1.98 14.32
C THR A 85 -8.90 -2.63 13.39
N MET A 86 -8.96 -2.29 12.08
CA MET A 86 -7.98 -2.77 11.10
C MET A 86 -6.56 -2.39 11.50
N ALA A 87 -6.33 -1.15 11.91
CA ALA A 87 -5.00 -0.72 12.37
C ALA A 87 -4.52 -1.47 13.61
N ALA A 88 -5.43 -1.84 14.53
CA ALA A 88 -5.07 -2.64 15.71
C ALA A 88 -4.77 -4.10 15.35
N LEU A 89 -5.49 -4.67 14.38
CA LEU A 89 -5.19 -5.99 13.82
C LEU A 89 -3.78 -6.00 13.23
N ASP A 90 -3.45 -5.04 12.35
CA ASP A 90 -2.14 -4.94 11.73
C ASP A 90 -1.02 -4.78 12.77
N ALA A 91 -1.21 -3.92 13.76
CA ALA A 91 -0.22 -3.73 14.82
C ALA A 91 0.06 -5.02 15.61
N ARG A 92 -0.98 -5.79 15.93
CA ARG A 92 -0.84 -7.07 16.64
C ARG A 92 -0.15 -8.14 15.79
N LEU A 93 -0.47 -8.22 14.50
CA LEU A 93 0.15 -9.18 13.59
C LEU A 93 1.62 -8.82 13.29
N VAL A 94 1.94 -7.55 13.10
CA VAL A 94 3.33 -7.07 12.95
C VAL A 94 4.14 -7.36 14.20
N ALA A 95 3.57 -7.19 15.40
CA ALA A 95 4.22 -7.54 16.66
C ALA A 95 4.43 -9.07 16.79
N ALA A 96 3.44 -9.88 16.40
CA ALA A 96 3.54 -11.34 16.41
C ALA A 96 4.67 -11.87 15.50
N LEU A 97 4.97 -11.15 14.42
CA LEU A 97 6.10 -11.45 13.52
C LEU A 97 7.46 -10.92 14.03
N GLY A 98 7.53 -10.29 15.20
CA GLY A 98 8.77 -9.68 15.72
C GLY A 98 9.21 -8.43 14.97
N LEU A 99 8.34 -7.80 14.17
CA LEU A 99 8.67 -6.68 13.29
C LEU A 99 8.32 -5.29 13.87
N THR A 100 8.09 -5.22 15.17
CA THR A 100 7.79 -3.94 15.87
C THR A 100 8.90 -2.90 15.66
N ASP A 101 10.17 -3.31 15.70
CA ASP A 101 11.29 -2.38 15.52
C ASP A 101 11.41 -1.92 14.08
N SER A 102 11.14 -2.78 13.09
CA SER A 102 11.03 -2.37 11.69
C SER A 102 9.94 -1.32 11.50
N ALA A 103 8.77 -1.48 12.13
CA ALA A 103 7.70 -0.49 12.10
C ALA A 103 8.11 0.85 12.75
N LYS A 104 8.87 0.80 13.86
CA LYS A 104 9.44 2.02 14.48
C LYS A 104 10.43 2.72 13.56
N LEU A 105 11.30 1.98 12.86
CA LEU A 105 12.26 2.55 11.90
C LEU A 105 11.56 3.31 10.77
N PHE A 106 10.52 2.75 10.16
CA PHE A 106 9.70 3.48 9.16
C PHE A 106 9.15 4.79 9.72
N THR A 107 8.56 4.75 10.91
CA THR A 107 7.98 5.93 11.56
C THR A 107 9.05 6.97 11.91
N GLN A 108 10.19 6.53 12.43
CA GLN A 108 11.28 7.42 12.82
C GLN A 108 11.92 8.10 11.61
N ALA A 109 12.14 7.36 10.52
CA ALA A 109 12.68 7.93 9.29
C ALA A 109 11.78 9.03 8.71
N ALA A 110 10.46 8.82 8.70
CA ALA A 110 9.51 9.85 8.29
C ALA A 110 9.56 11.08 9.19
N LYS A 111 9.64 10.91 10.52
CA LYS A 111 9.79 12.02 11.48
C LYS A 111 11.12 12.76 11.31
N THR A 112 12.22 12.05 11.11
CA THR A 112 13.56 12.63 10.89
C THR A 112 13.60 13.47 9.62
N ALA A 113 12.89 13.08 8.58
CA ALA A 113 12.70 13.89 7.36
C ALA A 113 11.83 15.14 7.58
N GLY A 114 11.26 15.31 8.77
CA GLY A 114 10.39 16.43 9.14
C GLY A 114 8.91 16.20 8.88
N LEU A 115 8.48 14.99 8.47
CA LEU A 115 7.07 14.66 8.29
C LEU A 115 6.37 14.44 9.65
N ALA A 116 5.04 14.50 9.66
CA ALA A 116 4.21 14.22 10.83
C ALA A 116 3.33 12.97 10.58
N PRO A 117 3.92 11.75 10.53
CA PRO A 117 3.17 10.54 10.29
C PRO A 117 2.27 10.20 11.49
N LEU A 118 1.12 9.59 11.23
CA LEU A 118 0.26 9.03 12.27
C LEU A 118 0.94 7.84 12.96
N SER A 119 0.51 7.52 14.20
CA SER A 119 1.08 6.42 14.99
C SER A 119 1.07 5.07 14.28
N ARG A 120 0.09 4.82 13.43
CA ARG A 120 -0.04 3.59 12.64
C ARG A 120 0.91 3.51 11.43
N PHE A 121 1.61 4.59 11.06
CA PHE A 121 2.39 4.67 9.82
C PHE A 121 3.33 3.47 9.62
N GLY A 122 4.14 3.16 10.61
CA GLY A 122 5.12 2.09 10.49
C GLY A 122 4.48 0.70 10.46
N THR A 123 3.45 0.45 11.25
CA THR A 123 2.74 -0.85 11.23
C THR A 123 2.01 -1.07 9.91
N GLU A 124 1.36 -0.04 9.36
CA GLU A 124 0.74 -0.10 8.03
C GLU A 124 1.78 -0.30 6.92
N ALA A 125 2.94 0.37 7.00
CA ALA A 125 4.03 0.15 6.05
C ALA A 125 4.47 -1.32 6.04
N VAL A 126 4.74 -1.90 7.20
CA VAL A 126 5.14 -3.31 7.32
C VAL A 126 4.03 -4.25 6.86
N ALA A 127 2.79 -4.06 7.32
CA ALA A 127 1.66 -4.92 6.96
C ALA A 127 1.42 -4.93 5.44
N ARG A 128 1.51 -3.77 4.77
CA ARG A 128 1.34 -3.64 3.32
C ARG A 128 2.50 -4.27 2.54
N LEU A 129 3.74 -4.08 2.98
CA LEU A 129 4.92 -4.69 2.35
C LEU A 129 4.94 -6.21 2.47
N LEU A 130 4.35 -6.78 3.53
CA LEU A 130 4.15 -8.23 3.69
C LEU A 130 2.93 -8.78 2.92
N GLY A 131 2.08 -7.90 2.37
CA GLY A 131 0.85 -8.30 1.70
C GLY A 131 -0.21 -8.83 2.67
N LEU A 132 -0.23 -8.36 3.93
CA LEU A 132 -1.27 -8.71 4.91
C LEU A 132 -2.63 -8.05 4.59
N ARG A 133 -2.67 -7.19 3.58
CA ARG A 133 -3.86 -6.54 3.07
C ARG A 133 -3.95 -6.73 1.56
N THR A 134 -5.17 -6.83 1.07
CA THR A 134 -5.43 -6.90 -0.37
C THR A 134 -6.77 -6.27 -0.69
N ASN A 135 -6.85 -5.70 -1.89
CA ASN A 135 -8.12 -5.25 -2.43
C ASN A 135 -8.93 -6.46 -2.90
N HIS A 136 -10.05 -6.69 -2.28
CA HIS A 136 -10.95 -7.79 -2.64
C HIS A 136 -12.22 -7.29 -3.34
N PRO A 137 -12.88 -8.13 -4.16
CA PRO A 137 -14.02 -7.69 -4.95
C PRO A 137 -15.23 -7.30 -4.10
N ALA A 138 -15.75 -6.08 -4.30
CA ALA A 138 -16.93 -5.59 -3.60
C ALA A 138 -18.19 -6.42 -3.82
N GLY A 139 -18.28 -7.15 -4.95
CA GLY A 139 -19.42 -7.99 -5.27
C GLY A 139 -19.49 -9.29 -4.51
N LEU A 140 -18.41 -9.70 -3.82
CA LEU A 140 -18.37 -10.95 -3.04
C LEU A 140 -18.78 -10.73 -1.58
N ASP A 141 -18.35 -9.58 -1.03
CA ASP A 141 -18.58 -9.21 0.37
C ASP A 141 -18.49 -7.69 0.52
N LYS A 142 -17.75 -7.23 1.54
CA LYS A 142 -17.42 -5.83 1.74
C LYS A 142 -16.09 -5.50 1.06
N LEU A 143 -15.90 -4.25 0.69
CA LEU A 143 -14.60 -3.73 0.30
C LEU A 143 -13.61 -3.86 1.46
N GLU A 144 -12.31 -3.85 1.16
CA GLU A 144 -11.27 -3.71 2.17
C GLU A 144 -11.58 -2.52 3.08
N LEU A 145 -11.38 -2.68 4.37
CA LEU A 145 -11.80 -1.72 5.39
C LEU A 145 -10.71 -0.66 5.63
N SER A 146 -11.14 0.55 5.96
CA SER A 146 -10.24 1.64 6.37
C SER A 146 -9.62 1.36 7.75
N PRO A 147 -8.47 1.97 8.09
CA PRO A 147 -7.74 1.65 9.31
C PRO A 147 -8.53 1.80 10.62
N GLY A 148 -9.50 2.72 10.66
CA GLY A 148 -10.35 2.95 11.84
C GLY A 148 -11.58 2.06 11.93
N GLU A 149 -11.92 1.31 10.88
CA GLU A 149 -13.11 0.45 10.88
C GLU A 149 -12.86 -0.84 11.66
N PRO A 150 -13.92 -1.44 12.23
CA PRO A 150 -13.81 -2.76 12.86
C PRO A 150 -13.36 -3.82 11.84
N ALA A 151 -12.24 -4.48 12.10
CA ALA A 151 -11.78 -5.62 11.33
C ALA A 151 -12.82 -6.73 11.33
N THR A 152 -12.94 -7.48 10.24
CA THR A 152 -13.78 -8.67 10.17
C THR A 152 -12.95 -9.94 10.39
N ARG A 153 -13.64 -11.06 10.64
CA ARG A 153 -13.01 -12.38 10.72
C ARG A 153 -12.39 -12.77 9.38
N ALA A 154 -12.98 -12.37 8.24
CA ALA A 154 -12.43 -12.58 6.91
C ALA A 154 -11.07 -11.86 6.74
N GLU A 155 -10.98 -10.58 7.14
CA GLU A 155 -9.73 -9.82 7.11
C GLU A 155 -8.65 -10.49 7.99
N ALA A 156 -9.03 -10.92 9.20
CA ALA A 156 -8.10 -11.60 10.09
C ALA A 156 -7.64 -12.96 9.55
N ALA A 157 -8.55 -13.72 8.94
CA ALA A 157 -8.25 -15.01 8.32
C ALA A 157 -7.28 -14.84 7.14
N TYR A 158 -7.54 -13.85 6.27
CA TYR A 158 -6.64 -13.53 5.16
C TYR A 158 -5.22 -13.23 5.65
N SER A 159 -5.09 -12.32 6.61
CA SER A 159 -3.80 -11.95 7.16
C SER A 159 -3.09 -13.10 7.86
N ALA A 160 -3.82 -13.90 8.65
CA ALA A 160 -3.26 -15.06 9.35
C ALA A 160 -2.81 -16.14 8.36
N ALA A 161 -3.63 -16.45 7.35
CA ALA A 161 -3.25 -17.40 6.31
C ALA A 161 -2.03 -16.91 5.51
N ARG A 162 -1.94 -15.61 5.22
CA ARG A 162 -0.75 -15.02 4.59
C ARG A 162 0.49 -15.21 5.45
N ILE A 163 0.40 -14.98 6.77
CA ILE A 163 1.50 -15.17 7.72
C ILE A 163 1.97 -16.62 7.75
N LEU A 164 1.08 -17.60 7.69
CA LEU A 164 1.44 -19.03 7.63
C LEU A 164 2.31 -19.40 6.42
N HIS A 165 2.29 -18.60 5.37
CA HIS A 165 3.10 -18.79 4.17
C HIS A 165 4.38 -17.92 4.12
N LEU A 166 4.61 -17.07 5.14
CA LEU A 166 5.84 -16.27 5.22
C LEU A 166 7.00 -17.14 5.75
N GLY A 167 8.16 -16.98 5.13
CA GLY A 167 9.41 -17.55 5.62
C GLY A 167 10.32 -16.53 6.31
N GLU A 168 11.44 -16.99 6.85
CA GLU A 168 12.46 -16.12 7.46
C GLU A 168 12.98 -15.06 6.48
N THR A 169 13.08 -15.38 5.20
CA THR A 169 13.51 -14.45 4.15
C THR A 169 12.53 -13.28 3.97
N ASP A 170 11.23 -13.48 4.21
CA ASP A 170 10.23 -12.41 4.10
C ASP A 170 10.40 -11.40 5.25
N THR A 171 10.57 -11.88 6.48
CA THR A 171 10.79 -11.02 7.66
C THR A 171 12.13 -10.30 7.58
N GLN A 172 13.20 -10.99 7.18
CA GLN A 172 14.51 -10.38 6.93
C GLN A 172 14.43 -9.28 5.88
N ARG A 173 13.72 -9.53 4.78
CA ARG A 173 13.50 -8.51 3.74
C ARG A 173 12.80 -7.26 4.30
N ILE A 174 11.82 -7.41 5.19
CA ILE A 174 11.19 -6.26 5.84
C ILE A 174 12.17 -5.48 6.72
N GLN A 175 13.05 -6.18 7.46
CA GLN A 175 14.09 -5.53 8.27
C GLN A 175 15.06 -4.73 7.39
N GLU A 176 15.50 -5.31 6.26
CA GLU A 176 16.36 -4.62 5.28
C GLU A 176 15.67 -3.41 4.66
N LEU A 177 14.39 -3.54 4.27
CA LEU A 177 13.60 -2.44 3.73
C LEU A 177 13.43 -1.32 4.78
N ALA A 178 13.14 -1.66 6.03
CA ALA A 178 13.00 -0.69 7.10
C ALA A 178 14.33 0.05 7.38
N ALA A 179 15.45 -0.66 7.36
CA ALA A 179 16.78 -0.06 7.51
C ALA A 179 17.14 0.86 6.33
N SER A 180 16.69 0.53 5.12
CA SER A 180 16.92 1.34 3.91
C SER A 180 15.93 2.50 3.74
N PHE A 181 14.85 2.56 4.53
CA PHE A 181 13.87 3.64 4.48
C PHE A 181 14.43 4.90 5.14
N VAL A 182 15.31 5.57 4.44
CA VAL A 182 15.92 6.84 4.86
C VAL A 182 15.43 7.92 3.93
N LEU A 183 14.67 8.89 4.44
CA LEU A 183 14.14 9.99 3.63
C LEU A 183 15.06 11.22 3.76
N PRO A 184 15.22 12.02 2.70
CA PRO A 184 15.99 13.28 2.78
C PRO A 184 15.20 14.32 3.59
N THR A 185 15.92 15.31 4.11
CA THR A 185 15.29 16.51 4.68
C THR A 185 14.49 17.22 3.58
N VAL A 186 13.24 17.56 3.88
CA VAL A 186 12.32 18.16 2.91
C VAL A 186 12.14 19.66 3.16
N THR A 187 11.86 20.42 2.10
CA THR A 187 11.51 21.84 2.18
C THR A 187 10.14 22.03 2.87
N PRO A 188 9.80 23.24 3.35
CA PRO A 188 8.52 23.49 4.00
C PRO A 188 7.29 23.05 3.16
N TRP A 189 7.32 23.29 1.85
CA TRP A 189 6.23 22.89 0.96
C TRP A 189 6.19 21.38 0.71
N GLN A 190 7.33 20.75 0.49
CA GLN A 190 7.42 19.29 0.41
C GLN A 190 6.89 18.65 1.70
N LYS A 191 7.24 19.21 2.87
CA LYS A 191 6.74 18.75 4.17
C LYS A 191 5.21 18.81 4.25
N LYS A 192 4.57 19.93 3.86
CA LYS A 192 3.11 20.06 3.87
C LYS A 192 2.46 18.96 3.03
N VAL A 193 2.87 18.81 1.77
CA VAL A 193 2.32 17.84 0.82
C VAL A 193 2.57 16.40 1.26
N LEU A 194 3.80 16.06 1.64
CA LEU A 194 4.16 14.70 2.04
C LEU A 194 3.54 14.30 3.38
N THR A 195 3.39 15.22 4.33
CA THR A 195 2.65 14.95 5.58
C THR A 195 1.19 14.60 5.28
N THR A 196 0.55 15.31 4.34
CA THR A 196 -0.79 14.95 3.88
C THR A 196 -0.81 13.57 3.22
N ALA A 197 0.15 13.28 2.34
CA ALA A 197 0.22 11.98 1.67
C ALA A 197 0.36 10.82 2.66
N VAL A 198 1.30 10.90 3.62
CA VAL A 198 1.53 9.82 4.60
C VAL A 198 0.39 9.65 5.62
N ARG A 199 -0.50 10.66 5.79
CA ARG A 199 -1.71 10.55 6.61
C ARG A 199 -2.66 9.47 6.09
N PHE A 200 -2.70 9.25 4.78
CA PHE A 200 -3.58 8.30 4.12
C PHE A 200 -3.07 6.86 4.10
N ILE A 201 -1.88 6.58 4.64
CA ILE A 201 -1.37 5.20 4.68
C ILE A 201 -2.38 4.25 5.32
N GLY A 202 -2.55 3.09 4.72
CA GLY A 202 -3.49 2.07 5.17
C GLY A 202 -4.91 2.21 4.64
N PHE A 203 -5.28 3.32 3.98
CA PHE A 203 -6.59 3.41 3.33
C PHE A 203 -6.68 2.42 2.15
N PRO A 204 -7.88 1.83 1.93
CA PRO A 204 -8.06 0.82 0.89
C PRO A 204 -7.98 1.41 -0.51
N TYR A 205 -7.74 0.52 -1.49
CA TYR A 205 -7.94 0.88 -2.89
C TYR A 205 -9.42 0.87 -3.23
N VAL A 206 -9.91 1.97 -3.76
CA VAL A 206 -11.29 2.10 -4.26
C VAL A 206 -11.20 2.65 -5.69
N TRP A 207 -11.75 1.92 -6.66
CA TRP A 207 -11.78 2.39 -8.05
C TRP A 207 -12.51 3.72 -8.15
N ALA A 208 -11.89 4.71 -8.81
CA ALA A 208 -12.34 6.11 -8.86
C ALA A 208 -12.44 6.80 -7.50
N GLY A 209 -11.92 6.20 -6.43
CA GLY A 209 -11.92 6.77 -5.07
C GLY A 209 -10.94 7.93 -4.93
N GLU A 210 -11.33 8.94 -4.17
CA GLU A 210 -10.56 10.18 -3.96
C GLU A 210 -10.80 10.82 -2.59
N SER A 211 -11.49 10.09 -1.69
CA SER A 211 -11.88 10.59 -0.37
C SER A 211 -11.74 9.53 0.71
N GLU A 212 -11.54 9.96 1.94
CA GLU A 212 -11.50 9.11 3.14
C GLU A 212 -12.85 8.52 3.52
N SER A 213 -13.93 9.00 2.92
CA SER A 213 -15.30 8.58 3.19
C SER A 213 -16.06 8.33 1.88
N LYS A 214 -17.31 7.87 2.01
CA LYS A 214 -18.20 7.74 0.84
C LYS A 214 -18.53 9.07 0.18
N ALA A 215 -18.50 10.17 0.93
CA ALA A 215 -18.66 11.50 0.37
C ALA A 215 -17.36 11.94 -0.31
N SER A 216 -17.46 12.46 -1.51
CA SER A 216 -16.36 12.97 -2.30
C SER A 216 -16.76 14.26 -2.99
N PRO A 217 -15.83 15.17 -3.31
CA PRO A 217 -16.12 16.39 -4.04
C PRO A 217 -16.82 16.20 -5.40
N PHE A 218 -16.62 15.03 -6.02
CA PHE A 218 -17.14 14.71 -7.35
C PHE A 218 -18.32 13.72 -7.33
N GLY A 219 -18.88 13.45 -6.17
CA GLY A 219 -19.99 12.53 -5.99
C GLY A 219 -19.68 11.37 -5.06
N PRO A 220 -20.68 10.58 -4.66
CA PRO A 220 -20.47 9.50 -3.71
C PRO A 220 -19.65 8.36 -4.33
N GLN A 221 -18.64 7.90 -3.61
CA GLN A 221 -17.90 6.67 -3.92
C GLN A 221 -18.43 5.49 -3.09
N VAL A 222 -18.08 4.27 -3.47
CA VAL A 222 -18.64 3.06 -2.83
C VAL A 222 -18.17 2.87 -1.38
N HIS A 223 -16.96 3.36 -1.07
CA HIS A 223 -16.33 3.28 0.26
C HIS A 223 -15.24 4.35 0.39
N GLY A 224 -14.81 4.69 1.60
CA GLY A 224 -13.62 5.52 1.82
C GLY A 224 -12.37 4.80 1.29
N GLY A 225 -11.58 5.50 0.47
CA GLY A 225 -10.37 4.95 -0.15
C GLY A 225 -10.02 5.67 -1.45
N PHE A 226 -8.94 5.24 -2.08
CA PHE A 226 -8.36 5.94 -3.21
C PHE A 226 -7.94 4.98 -4.33
N ASP A 227 -8.15 5.36 -5.59
CA ASP A 227 -7.33 4.82 -6.67
C ASP A 227 -5.97 5.55 -6.75
N CYS A 228 -5.08 5.13 -7.63
CA CYS A 228 -3.75 5.74 -7.72
C CYS A 228 -3.79 7.23 -8.09
N SER A 229 -4.67 7.61 -9.01
CA SER A 229 -4.85 8.99 -9.44
C SER A 229 -5.68 9.80 -8.44
N GLY A 230 -6.67 9.21 -7.81
CA GLY A 230 -7.48 9.86 -6.77
C GLY A 230 -6.69 10.16 -5.50
N PHE A 231 -5.75 9.30 -5.14
CA PHE A 231 -4.81 9.58 -4.06
C PHE A 231 -3.98 10.83 -4.35
N VAL A 232 -3.40 10.93 -5.55
CA VAL A 232 -2.66 12.12 -5.96
C VAL A 232 -3.57 13.34 -6.05
N TRP A 233 -4.76 13.18 -6.63
CA TRP A 233 -5.78 14.22 -6.72
C TRP A 233 -6.17 14.75 -5.35
N ARG A 234 -6.40 13.86 -4.37
CA ARG A 234 -6.71 14.21 -2.98
C ARG A 234 -5.62 15.07 -2.37
N VAL A 235 -4.35 14.69 -2.57
CA VAL A 235 -3.20 15.37 -1.97
C VAL A 235 -2.93 16.72 -2.62
N TYR A 236 -3.03 16.85 -3.94
CA TYR A 236 -2.59 18.06 -4.65
C TYR A 236 -3.72 19.00 -5.03
N LYS A 237 -4.92 18.47 -5.26
CA LYS A 237 -6.03 19.29 -5.77
C LYS A 237 -7.12 19.54 -4.73
N VAL A 238 -7.49 18.53 -3.96
CA VAL A 238 -8.61 18.62 -3.02
C VAL A 238 -8.17 19.17 -1.66
N GLU A 239 -6.95 18.82 -1.19
CA GLU A 239 -6.40 19.35 0.05
C GLU A 239 -6.17 20.86 -0.09
N GLN A 240 -6.69 21.62 0.88
CA GLN A 240 -6.50 23.07 0.92
C GLN A 240 -5.28 23.40 1.76
N TYR A 241 -4.22 23.85 1.12
CA TYR A 241 -3.03 24.32 1.80
C TYR A 241 -3.08 25.85 1.95
N ALA A 242 -2.99 26.34 3.18
CA ALA A 242 -2.80 27.77 3.40
C ALA A 242 -1.57 28.25 2.59
N GLU A 243 -1.72 29.35 1.86
CA GLU A 243 -0.68 29.93 0.99
C GLU A 243 -0.29 29.04 -0.22
N GLY A 244 -1.12 28.03 -0.54
CA GLY A 244 -0.85 27.08 -1.66
C GLY A 244 -0.95 27.69 -3.05
N GLY A 245 -1.43 28.94 -3.17
CA GLY A 245 -1.52 29.63 -4.46
C GLY A 245 -2.23 28.81 -5.52
N THR A 246 -1.58 28.65 -6.65
CA THR A 246 -2.09 27.92 -7.82
C THR A 246 -1.85 26.40 -7.77
N LEU A 247 -1.33 25.83 -6.68
CA LEU A 247 -1.03 24.40 -6.60
C LEU A 247 -2.20 23.48 -7.00
N PRO A 248 -3.45 23.72 -6.56
CA PRO A 248 -4.60 22.92 -6.99
C PRO A 248 -4.89 23.02 -8.50
N GLU A 249 -4.44 24.08 -9.15
CA GLU A 249 -4.65 24.30 -10.59
C GLU A 249 -3.64 23.55 -11.46
N MET A 250 -2.54 23.08 -10.86
CA MET A 250 -1.50 22.35 -11.60
C MET A 250 -2.01 21.02 -12.15
N LEU A 251 -3.00 20.39 -11.51
CA LEU A 251 -3.62 19.15 -11.98
C LEU A 251 -5.02 19.44 -12.55
N GLN A 252 -5.23 19.21 -13.83
CA GLN A 252 -6.51 19.41 -14.51
C GLN A 252 -7.26 18.08 -14.70
N GLY A 253 -6.57 17.06 -15.19
CA GLY A 253 -7.14 15.74 -15.43
C GLY A 253 -7.27 14.92 -14.15
N ARG A 254 -8.30 14.03 -14.10
CA ARG A 254 -8.56 13.15 -12.94
C ARG A 254 -7.87 11.79 -13.03
N THR A 255 -7.46 11.37 -14.21
CA THR A 255 -6.89 10.04 -14.45
C THR A 255 -5.38 10.08 -14.62
N THR A 256 -4.70 8.94 -14.39
CA THR A 256 -3.25 8.83 -14.60
C THR A 256 -2.80 9.27 -15.99
N TYR A 257 -3.49 8.79 -17.03
CA TYR A 257 -3.16 9.15 -18.41
C TYR A 257 -3.44 10.63 -18.72
N ALA A 258 -4.51 11.21 -18.20
CA ALA A 258 -4.79 12.64 -18.36
C ALA A 258 -3.72 13.49 -17.68
N MET A 259 -3.45 13.29 -16.38
CA MET A 259 -2.41 14.02 -15.65
C MET A 259 -1.01 13.86 -16.26
N SER A 260 -0.67 12.68 -16.76
CA SER A 260 0.61 12.43 -17.42
C SER A 260 0.73 13.14 -18.76
N GLY A 261 -0.41 13.33 -19.46
CA GLY A 261 -0.51 14.05 -20.74
C GLY A 261 -0.37 15.56 -20.62
N GLU A 262 -0.62 16.13 -19.44
CA GLU A 262 -0.44 17.55 -19.15
C GLU A 262 1.03 17.98 -19.15
N VAL A 263 1.97 17.02 -19.05
CA VAL A 263 3.40 17.31 -18.93
C VAL A 263 4.07 17.32 -20.31
N PRO A 264 4.42 18.49 -20.87
CA PRO A 264 5.20 18.55 -22.09
C PRO A 264 6.52 17.77 -21.97
N ALA A 265 6.96 17.11 -23.03
CA ALA A 265 8.15 16.26 -22.99
C ALA A 265 9.38 16.97 -22.41
N ALA A 266 9.57 18.25 -22.74
CA ALA A 266 10.68 19.06 -22.25
C ALA A 266 10.63 19.37 -20.74
N LYS A 267 9.47 19.19 -20.08
CA LYS A 267 9.27 19.44 -18.65
C LYS A 267 9.20 18.15 -17.83
N ARG A 268 9.31 16.99 -18.47
CA ARG A 268 9.30 15.70 -17.78
C ARG A 268 10.55 15.53 -16.94
N VAL A 269 10.37 15.12 -15.68
CA VAL A 269 11.48 14.89 -14.76
C VAL A 269 11.99 13.46 -14.94
N PRO A 270 13.29 13.27 -15.32
CA PRO A 270 13.85 11.93 -15.43
C PRO A 270 14.15 11.35 -14.04
N PHE A 271 14.29 10.02 -13.96
CA PHE A 271 14.51 9.26 -12.70
C PHE A 271 15.61 9.87 -11.82
N ALA A 272 16.78 10.16 -12.40
CA ALA A 272 17.94 10.69 -11.66
C ALA A 272 17.76 12.13 -11.12
N LYS A 273 16.70 12.83 -11.51
CA LYS A 273 16.42 14.21 -11.08
C LYS A 273 15.17 14.31 -10.20
N LEU A 274 14.63 13.18 -9.74
CA LEU A 274 13.47 13.17 -8.86
C LEU A 274 13.77 13.85 -7.52
N GLN A 275 12.80 14.62 -7.06
CA GLN A 275 12.83 15.28 -5.74
C GLN A 275 11.59 14.91 -4.93
N PRO A 276 11.64 14.93 -3.58
CA PRO A 276 10.48 14.72 -2.74
C PRO A 276 9.27 15.55 -3.19
N ALA A 277 8.09 14.96 -3.17
CA ALA A 277 6.83 15.51 -3.68
C ALA A 277 6.73 15.61 -5.21
N ASP A 278 7.65 15.05 -5.99
CA ASP A 278 7.41 14.85 -7.43
C ASP A 278 6.35 13.77 -7.63
N LEU A 279 5.49 13.94 -8.63
CA LEU A 279 4.60 12.88 -9.11
C LEU A 279 5.38 11.91 -9.97
N LEU A 280 5.10 10.64 -9.81
CA LEU A 280 5.67 9.55 -10.59
C LEU A 280 4.62 8.96 -11.50
N PHE A 281 4.94 8.79 -12.77
CA PHE A 281 4.10 8.11 -13.76
C PHE A 281 4.74 6.82 -14.19
N PHE A 282 3.93 5.75 -14.23
CA PHE A 282 4.38 4.40 -14.61
C PHE A 282 3.58 3.91 -15.82
N GLY A 283 4.26 3.30 -16.77
CA GLY A 283 3.63 2.73 -17.96
C GLY A 283 4.40 1.52 -18.47
N ALA A 284 3.73 0.66 -19.25
CA ALA A 284 4.26 -0.63 -19.68
C ALA A 284 5.58 -0.56 -20.47
N LYS A 285 5.88 0.59 -21.09
CA LYS A 285 7.09 0.81 -21.90
C LYS A 285 8.14 1.67 -21.19
N GLY A 286 8.01 1.87 -19.86
CA GLY A 286 8.91 2.73 -19.07
C GLY A 286 9.04 4.13 -19.71
N PRO A 287 10.26 4.68 -19.86
CA PRO A 287 10.47 6.02 -20.42
C PRO A 287 9.96 6.22 -21.85
N LYS A 288 9.70 5.13 -22.57
CA LYS A 288 9.13 5.15 -23.95
C LYS A 288 7.59 5.12 -23.96
N SER A 289 6.94 5.14 -22.80
CA SER A 289 5.48 5.17 -22.71
C SER A 289 4.93 6.49 -23.28
N LYS A 290 3.76 6.40 -23.90
CA LYS A 290 2.92 7.56 -24.23
C LYS A 290 1.97 7.84 -23.05
N PRO A 291 1.39 9.05 -22.89
CA PRO A 291 0.43 9.34 -21.82
C PRO A 291 -0.71 8.32 -21.71
N ALA A 292 -1.29 7.92 -22.85
CA ALA A 292 -2.35 6.90 -22.89
C ALA A 292 -1.90 5.49 -22.46
N GLN A 293 -0.62 5.27 -22.21
CA GLN A 293 -0.04 4.01 -21.73
C GLN A 293 0.40 4.09 -20.26
N VAL A 294 0.18 5.24 -19.62
CA VAL A 294 0.43 5.44 -18.17
C VAL A 294 -0.77 4.92 -17.43
N ASP A 295 -0.57 3.86 -16.67
CA ASP A 295 -1.63 3.14 -15.96
C ASP A 295 -1.49 3.20 -14.43
N HIS A 296 -0.40 3.77 -13.93
CA HIS A 296 -0.19 3.93 -12.50
C HIS A 296 0.59 5.20 -12.17
N MET A 297 0.42 5.71 -10.94
CA MET A 297 1.14 6.87 -10.45
C MET A 297 1.27 6.87 -8.92
N GLY A 298 2.16 7.71 -8.41
CA GLY A 298 2.39 7.91 -6.98
C GLY A 298 3.13 9.22 -6.71
N ILE A 299 3.52 9.42 -5.46
CA ILE A 299 4.22 10.61 -4.97
C ILE A 299 5.58 10.18 -4.42
N TYR A 300 6.66 10.78 -4.92
CA TYR A 300 8.01 10.47 -4.50
C TYR A 300 8.30 11.00 -3.10
N LEU A 301 8.85 10.15 -2.23
CA LEU A 301 9.23 10.51 -0.87
C LEU A 301 10.71 10.90 -0.77
N GLY A 302 11.52 10.49 -1.74
CA GLY A 302 12.98 10.66 -1.73
C GLY A 302 13.73 9.35 -1.57
N ASN A 303 15.01 9.35 -1.93
CA ASN A 303 15.96 8.23 -1.76
C ASN A 303 15.43 6.86 -2.25
N GLY A 304 14.73 6.87 -3.41
CA GLY A 304 14.19 5.65 -3.99
C GLY A 304 12.91 5.11 -3.32
N TRP A 305 12.20 5.93 -2.55
CA TRP A 305 10.92 5.56 -1.95
C TRP A 305 9.78 6.45 -2.45
N PHE A 306 8.60 5.88 -2.57
CA PHE A 306 7.38 6.60 -2.95
C PHE A 306 6.15 6.06 -2.21
N ILE A 307 5.08 6.83 -2.22
CA ILE A 307 3.78 6.45 -1.68
C ILE A 307 2.75 6.46 -2.80
N HIS A 308 1.90 5.45 -2.84
CA HIS A 308 0.89 5.28 -3.88
C HIS A 308 -0.32 4.50 -3.35
N SER A 309 -1.42 4.48 -4.10
CA SER A 309 -2.54 3.56 -3.87
C SER A 309 -2.54 2.48 -4.94
N SER A 310 -2.56 1.22 -4.51
CA SER A 310 -2.55 0.03 -5.38
C SER A 310 -3.51 -1.04 -4.82
N SER A 311 -3.48 -2.26 -5.36
CA SER A 311 -4.24 -3.39 -4.82
C SER A 311 -3.97 -3.69 -3.34
N TYR A 312 -2.90 -3.14 -2.78
CA TYR A 312 -2.59 -3.20 -1.35
C TYR A 312 -3.02 -1.92 -0.60
N GLY A 313 -3.87 -1.09 -1.20
CA GLY A 313 -4.27 0.22 -0.66
C GLY A 313 -3.16 1.26 -0.72
N VAL A 314 -3.28 2.31 0.10
CA VAL A 314 -2.25 3.35 0.20
C VAL A 314 -1.07 2.83 1.00
N ALA A 315 0.07 2.70 0.34
CA ALA A 315 1.29 2.10 0.89
C ALA A 315 2.55 2.83 0.43
N VAL A 316 3.63 2.70 1.20
CA VAL A 316 4.98 3.05 0.76
C VAL A 316 5.61 1.88 0.04
N ALA A 317 6.38 2.15 -1.00
CA ALA A 317 7.10 1.14 -1.76
C ALA A 317 8.47 1.63 -2.21
N PRO A 318 9.47 0.74 -2.36
CA PRO A 318 10.72 1.09 -2.99
C PRO A 318 10.51 1.29 -4.49
N LEU A 319 11.12 2.36 -5.04
CA LEU A 319 11.14 2.68 -6.47
C LEU A 319 12.22 1.84 -7.16
N SER A 320 12.09 0.54 -7.12
CA SER A 320 13.03 -0.43 -7.65
C SER A 320 12.32 -1.57 -8.38
N GLY A 321 13.08 -2.41 -9.08
CA GLY A 321 12.58 -3.63 -9.70
C GLY A 321 11.46 -3.35 -10.72
N TRP A 322 10.24 -3.81 -10.43
CA TRP A 322 9.10 -3.66 -11.32
C TRP A 322 8.71 -2.19 -11.53
N TYR A 323 8.69 -1.37 -10.46
CA TYR A 323 8.37 0.04 -10.54
C TYR A 323 9.44 0.84 -11.30
N GLU A 324 10.71 0.59 -11.07
CA GLU A 324 11.82 1.23 -11.78
C GLU A 324 11.75 0.97 -13.29
N LYS A 325 11.53 -0.28 -13.69
CA LYS A 325 11.39 -0.67 -15.11
C LYS A 325 10.21 0.01 -15.80
N ARG A 326 9.16 0.32 -15.06
CA ARG A 326 7.93 0.94 -15.57
C ARG A 326 7.91 2.46 -15.42
N PHE A 327 8.86 3.04 -14.67
CA PHE A 327 8.93 4.49 -14.51
C PHE A 327 9.02 5.16 -15.89
N ALA A 328 8.03 6.03 -16.17
CA ALA A 328 7.94 6.74 -17.44
C ALA A 328 8.58 8.13 -17.33
N TRP A 329 8.09 8.97 -16.45
CA TRP A 329 8.64 10.29 -16.09
C TRP A 329 8.04 10.78 -14.79
N GLY A 330 8.67 11.80 -14.21
CA GLY A 330 8.11 12.58 -13.10
C GLY A 330 7.54 13.92 -13.55
N ARG A 331 6.76 14.53 -12.65
CA ARG A 331 6.25 15.91 -12.74
C ARG A 331 6.50 16.61 -11.41
N ARG A 332 6.78 17.89 -11.42
CA ARG A 332 7.09 18.68 -10.22
C ARG A 332 6.07 19.79 -9.98
N PRO A 333 4.87 19.49 -9.44
CA PRO A 333 3.79 20.47 -9.27
C PRO A 333 4.18 21.64 -8.36
N LEU A 334 5.00 21.41 -7.34
CA LEU A 334 5.46 22.46 -6.43
C LEU A 334 6.32 23.51 -7.15
N LEU A 335 7.16 23.10 -8.11
CA LEU A 335 7.92 24.01 -8.95
C LEU A 335 7.02 24.75 -9.95
N GLU A 336 6.08 24.04 -10.56
CA GLU A 336 5.11 24.62 -11.50
C GLU A 336 4.27 25.71 -10.83
N ALA A 337 3.90 25.52 -9.56
CA ALA A 337 3.18 26.49 -8.74
C ALA A 337 4.06 27.59 -8.11
N GLY A 338 5.38 27.59 -8.36
CA GLY A 338 6.30 28.60 -7.80
C GLY A 338 6.56 28.45 -6.28
N LEU A 339 6.25 27.28 -5.70
CA LEU A 339 6.36 27.03 -4.26
C LEU A 339 7.71 26.47 -3.81
N VAL A 340 8.55 26.06 -4.77
CA VAL A 340 9.95 25.66 -4.56
C VAL A 340 10.80 26.23 -5.70
N SER A 341 12.09 26.46 -5.42
CA SER A 341 13.04 26.91 -6.43
C SER A 341 13.50 25.77 -7.34
N PRO A 342 13.90 26.05 -8.58
CA PRO A 342 14.66 25.11 -9.40
C PRO A 342 15.92 24.66 -8.65
N ALA A 343 16.25 23.36 -8.75
CA ALA A 343 17.49 22.79 -8.20
C ALA A 343 18.64 22.94 -9.20
#